data_805c03527dc1ea022bfb7575add8f434
#
_entry.id   805c03527dc1ea022bfb7575add8f434
#
_cell.length_a   1.000
_cell.length_b   1.000
_cell.length_c   1.000
_cell.angle_alpha   90.00
_cell.angle_beta   90.00
_cell.angle_gamma   90.00
#
_symmetry.space_group_name_H-M   'P 1'
#
loop_
_entity.id
_entity.type
_entity.pdbx_description
1 polymer ?
#
loop_
_entity_poly.entity_id
_entity_poly.type
_entity_poly.pdbx_seq_one_letter_code
_entity_poly.pdbx_strand_id
1 'polypeptide(L)'
;MDNDAQATTGSTKRVLCIEDEHFISELYARALTKAGYQVDVQLDGQKGLAAAQTDRYDIILLDLMIPNITGIEVLRTLRDPKLTPKMHAKIIITTNLEQRDDVRADIEKQADGYLVKAEITPRELVEFLSHLN
;
A
#
# COMPACT_ATOMS: atom_id res chain seq x y z
N MET A 1 -17.06 16.16 17.50
CA MET A 1 -17.34 15.81 17.24
C MET A 1 -17.41 15.48 17.01
N ASP A 2 -17.17 15.58 16.99
CA ASP A 2 -17.34 15.21 16.61
C ASP A 2 -17.24 14.89 16.19
N ASN A 3 -16.98 15.03 15.99
CA ASN A 3 -17.09 14.70 15.42
C ASN A 3 -16.98 14.33 14.97
N ASP A 4 -16.78 14.43 14.82
CA ASP A 4 -16.86 13.94 14.29
C ASP A 4 -16.88 13.46 13.83
N ALA A 5 -16.70 13.70 13.79
CA ALA A 5 -16.81 13.19 13.31
C ALA A 5 -16.83 12.79 12.86
N GLN A 6 -16.75 13.04 12.77
CA GLN A 6 -16.90 12.65 12.39
C GLN A 6 -17.09 12.15 11.77
N ALA A 7 -16.86 12.45 11.80
CA ALA A 7 -17.05 11.95 11.32
C ALA A 7 -17.28 11.34 10.75
N THR A 8 -17.00 11.33 10.57
CA THR A 8 -17.18 10.72 10.36
C THR A 8 -17.55 9.98 9.96
N THR A 9 -17.79 10.14 9.89
CA THR A 9 -18.14 9.19 9.86
C THR A 9 -17.74 8.19 9.56
N GLY A 10 -17.41 8.34 9.91
CA GLY A 10 -16.96 7.09 10.32
C GLY A 10 -16.14 6.22 9.47
N SER A 11 -15.81 6.62 8.37
CA SER A 11 -15.02 5.74 7.52
C SER A 11 -13.56 6.13 7.53
N THR A 12 -12.89 5.86 8.65
CA THR A 12 -11.44 5.92 8.68
C THR A 12 -10.89 4.84 7.76
N LYS A 13 -10.11 5.24 6.79
CA LYS A 13 -9.52 4.29 5.86
C LYS A 13 -8.33 3.58 6.49
N ARG A 14 -8.17 2.32 6.16
CA ARG A 14 -7.11 1.47 6.68
C ARG A 14 -6.08 1.20 5.62
N VAL A 15 -4.83 1.42 5.97
CA VAL A 15 -3.69 1.25 5.06
C VAL A 15 -2.79 0.15 5.59
N LEU A 16 -2.43 -0.78 4.72
CA LEU A 16 -1.38 -1.76 5.01
C LEU A 16 -0.13 -1.32 4.26
N CYS A 17 0.97 -1.15 4.99
CA CYS A 17 2.25 -0.80 4.40
C CYS A 17 3.17 -2.02 4.47
N ILE A 18 3.54 -2.57 3.31
CA ILE A 18 4.46 -3.71 3.23
C ILE A 18 5.80 -3.16 2.77
N GLU A 19 6.70 -2.97 3.73
CA GLU A 19 7.95 -2.25 3.54
C GLU A 19 8.95 -2.72 4.58
N ASP A 20 10.11 -3.26 4.16
CA ASP A 20 11.10 -3.80 5.10
C ASP A 20 12.06 -2.76 5.67
N GLU A 21 12.17 -1.59 5.06
CA GLU A 21 13.02 -0.53 5.60
C GLU A 21 12.29 0.20 6.72
N HIS A 22 12.71 -0.03 7.96
CA HIS A 22 12.07 0.54 9.14
C HIS A 22 11.94 2.05 9.08
N PHE A 23 12.98 2.74 8.62
CA PHE A 23 12.95 4.19 8.55
C PHE A 23 11.84 4.68 7.61
N ILE A 24 11.73 4.05 6.46
CA ILE A 24 10.72 4.42 5.45
C ILE A 24 9.31 4.08 5.96
N SER A 25 9.13 2.87 6.48
CA SER A 25 7.82 2.45 6.96
C SER A 25 7.34 3.34 8.12
N GLU A 26 8.25 3.75 9.00
CA GLU A 26 7.90 4.68 10.08
C GLU A 26 7.51 6.05 9.56
N LEU A 27 8.26 6.58 8.59
CA LEU A 27 7.92 7.87 8.01
C LEU A 27 6.54 7.86 7.38
N TYR A 28 6.25 6.82 6.61
CA TYR A 28 4.95 6.69 5.96
C TYR A 28 3.83 6.50 6.98
N ALA A 29 4.05 5.61 7.95
CA ALA A 29 3.03 5.35 8.98
C ALA A 29 2.71 6.61 9.76
N ARG A 30 3.72 7.40 10.10
CA ARG A 30 3.56 8.65 10.84
C ARG A 30 2.76 9.67 10.04
N ALA A 31 3.13 9.87 8.80
CA ALA A 31 2.45 10.83 7.93
C ALA A 31 1.00 10.44 7.69
N LEU A 32 0.77 9.16 7.44
CA LEU A 32 -0.58 8.66 7.17
C LEU A 32 -1.45 8.70 8.41
N THR A 33 -0.91 8.33 9.57
CA THR A 33 -1.64 8.39 10.84
C THR A 33 -2.05 9.82 11.15
N LYS A 34 -1.12 10.76 10.93
CA LYS A 34 -1.41 12.18 11.15
C LYS A 34 -2.51 12.67 10.21
N ALA A 35 -2.61 12.10 9.02
CA ALA A 35 -3.64 12.47 8.05
C ALA A 35 -4.98 11.76 8.29
N GLY A 36 -5.09 10.91 9.31
CA GLY A 36 -6.33 10.28 9.71
C GLY A 36 -6.51 8.82 9.31
N TYR A 37 -5.50 8.21 8.70
CA TYR A 37 -5.55 6.79 8.33
C TYR A 37 -5.18 5.91 9.51
N GLN A 38 -5.70 4.68 9.53
CA GLN A 38 -5.20 3.63 10.41
C GLN A 38 -4.18 2.83 9.62
N VAL A 39 -2.99 2.66 10.16
CA VAL A 39 -1.87 2.07 9.42
C VAL A 39 -1.32 0.86 10.15
N ASP A 40 -1.21 -0.25 9.42
CA ASP A 40 -0.49 -1.43 9.87
C ASP A 40 0.74 -1.60 8.98
N VAL A 41 1.84 -2.07 9.55
CA VAL A 41 3.09 -2.27 8.81
C VAL A 41 3.48 -3.75 8.89
N GLN A 42 3.87 -4.33 7.77
CA GLN A 42 4.48 -5.64 7.71
C GLN A 42 5.84 -5.51 7.01
N LEU A 43 6.83 -6.20 7.53
CA LEU A 43 8.22 -6.02 7.11
C LEU A 43 8.71 -7.06 6.10
N ASP A 44 7.86 -8.03 5.77
CA ASP A 44 8.21 -9.02 4.75
C ASP A 44 6.99 -9.38 3.91
N GLY A 45 7.27 -10.00 2.76
CA GLY A 45 6.23 -10.30 1.78
C GLY A 45 5.24 -11.36 2.23
N GLN A 46 5.69 -12.34 3.00
CA GLN A 46 4.82 -13.42 3.44
C GLN A 46 3.78 -12.92 4.45
N LYS A 47 4.23 -12.17 5.46
CA LYS A 47 3.33 -11.59 6.44
C LYS A 47 2.46 -10.51 5.82
N GLY A 48 3.03 -9.73 4.89
CA GLY A 48 2.29 -8.72 4.16
C GLY A 48 1.17 -9.32 3.33
N LEU A 49 1.47 -10.41 2.61
CA LEU A 49 0.46 -11.09 1.81
C LEU A 49 -0.67 -11.63 2.68
N ALA A 50 -0.32 -12.30 3.78
CA ALA A 50 -1.32 -12.84 4.69
C ALA A 50 -2.23 -11.74 5.25
N ALA A 51 -1.64 -10.60 5.64
CA ALA A 51 -2.41 -9.47 6.13
C ALA A 51 -3.33 -8.91 5.04
N ALA A 52 -2.82 -8.76 3.82
CA ALA A 52 -3.58 -8.22 2.70
C ALA A 52 -4.78 -9.11 2.34
N GLN A 53 -4.61 -10.43 2.44
CA GLN A 53 -5.65 -11.39 2.10
C GLN A 53 -6.82 -11.40 3.08
N THR A 54 -6.70 -10.72 4.21
CA THR A 54 -7.82 -10.56 5.14
C THR A 54 -8.91 -9.64 4.61
N ASP A 55 -8.59 -8.87 3.57
CA ASP A 55 -9.48 -7.88 2.95
C ASP A 55 -9.98 -6.81 3.93
N ARG A 56 -9.16 -6.49 4.93
CA ARG A 56 -9.51 -5.48 5.94
C ARG A 56 -8.91 -4.10 5.66
N TYR A 57 -8.25 -3.96 4.53
CA TYR A 57 -7.57 -2.71 4.16
C TYR A 57 -8.21 -2.07 2.96
N ASP A 58 -8.19 -0.75 2.93
CA ASP A 58 -8.68 0.02 1.80
C ASP A 58 -7.56 0.32 0.82
N ILE A 59 -6.34 0.43 1.33
CA ILE A 59 -5.15 0.75 0.53
C ILE A 59 -4.01 -0.14 0.99
N ILE A 60 -3.26 -0.67 0.03
CA ILE A 60 -2.04 -1.43 0.29
C ILE A 60 -0.89 -0.71 -0.39
N LEU A 61 0.11 -0.30 0.40
CA LEU A 61 1.38 0.19 -0.12
C LEU A 61 2.33 -0.99 -0.18
N LEU A 62 2.83 -1.30 -1.35
CA LEU A 62 3.60 -2.52 -1.57
C LEU A 62 4.95 -2.19 -2.20
N ASP A 63 6.03 -2.45 -1.45
CA ASP A 63 7.38 -2.36 -1.96
C ASP A 63 7.68 -3.59 -2.81
N LEU A 64 8.34 -3.42 -3.94
CA LEU A 64 8.73 -4.53 -4.80
C LEU A 64 9.91 -5.32 -4.24
N MET A 65 10.77 -4.67 -3.48
CA MET A 65 12.01 -5.27 -2.96
C MET A 65 11.87 -5.58 -1.48
N ILE A 66 11.16 -6.65 -1.17
CA ILE A 66 10.92 -7.09 0.21
C ILE A 66 11.37 -8.54 0.37
N PRO A 67 11.76 -8.96 1.60
CA PRO A 67 12.24 -10.33 1.81
C PRO A 67 11.12 -11.36 1.81
N ASN A 68 11.50 -12.59 1.64
CA ASN A 68 10.70 -13.82 1.61
C ASN A 68 9.94 -13.98 0.30
N ILE A 69 8.85 -13.23 0.11
CA ILE A 69 8.10 -13.22 -1.14
C ILE A 69 8.26 -11.84 -1.75
N THR A 70 8.64 -11.78 -3.03
CA THR A 70 8.84 -10.48 -3.68
C THR A 70 7.53 -9.72 -3.82
N GLY A 71 7.63 -8.39 -3.94
CA GLY A 71 6.44 -7.57 -4.11
C GLY A 71 5.66 -7.91 -5.37
N ILE A 72 6.36 -8.31 -6.44
CA ILE A 72 5.69 -8.73 -7.68
C ILE A 72 4.86 -9.98 -7.43
N GLU A 73 5.40 -10.95 -6.67
CA GLU A 73 4.65 -12.16 -6.33
C GLU A 73 3.45 -11.86 -5.44
N VAL A 74 3.62 -10.93 -4.48
CA VAL A 74 2.49 -10.49 -3.65
C VAL A 74 1.41 -9.88 -4.53
N LEU A 75 1.78 -8.99 -5.43
CA LEU A 75 0.84 -8.34 -6.34
C LEU A 75 0.06 -9.36 -7.17
N ARG A 76 0.77 -10.31 -7.78
CA ARG A 76 0.14 -11.33 -8.61
C ARG A 76 -0.82 -12.19 -7.82
N THR A 77 -0.43 -12.57 -6.61
CA THR A 77 -1.29 -13.38 -5.73
C THR A 77 -2.55 -12.63 -5.35
N LEU A 78 -2.41 -11.34 -5.04
CA LEU A 78 -3.56 -10.51 -4.66
C LEU A 78 -4.53 -10.29 -5.83
N ARG A 79 -4.03 -10.32 -7.05
CA ARG A 79 -4.85 -10.14 -8.25
C ARG A 79 -5.41 -11.43 -8.81
N ASP A 80 -4.98 -12.58 -8.30
CA ASP A 80 -5.49 -13.87 -8.74
C ASP A 80 -6.76 -14.21 -7.95
N PRO A 81 -7.93 -14.25 -8.59
CA PRO A 81 -9.19 -14.50 -7.86
C PRO A 81 -9.28 -15.89 -7.28
N LYS A 82 -8.45 -16.84 -7.72
CA LYS A 82 -8.39 -18.17 -7.14
C LYS A 82 -7.66 -18.17 -5.80
N LEU A 83 -6.64 -17.33 -5.68
CA LEU A 83 -5.80 -17.24 -4.48
C LEU A 83 -6.30 -16.18 -3.52
N THR A 84 -6.91 -15.13 -4.04
CA THR A 84 -7.43 -14.02 -3.25
C THR A 84 -8.81 -13.66 -3.79
N PRO A 85 -9.85 -14.42 -3.39
CA PRO A 85 -11.18 -14.26 -3.97
C PRO A 85 -11.89 -12.96 -3.58
N LYS A 86 -11.48 -12.35 -2.47
CA LYS A 86 -12.07 -11.08 -2.03
C LYS A 86 -10.96 -10.06 -1.88
N MET A 87 -10.99 -9.04 -2.72
CA MET A 87 -9.96 -8.02 -2.70
C MET A 87 -10.54 -6.70 -3.18
N HIS A 88 -10.81 -5.79 -2.25
CA HIS A 88 -11.35 -4.48 -2.61
C HIS A 88 -10.30 -3.37 -2.52
N ALA A 89 -9.17 -3.63 -1.88
CA ALA A 89 -8.15 -2.61 -1.64
C ALA A 89 -7.53 -2.10 -2.93
N LYS A 90 -7.16 -0.82 -2.92
CA LYS A 90 -6.30 -0.26 -3.96
C LYS A 90 -4.87 -0.64 -3.64
N ILE A 91 -4.12 -1.09 -4.63
CA ILE A 91 -2.72 -1.48 -4.46
C ILE A 91 -1.83 -0.44 -5.11
N ILE A 92 -0.99 0.19 -4.31
CA ILE A 92 -0.05 1.21 -4.76
C ILE A 92 1.36 0.67 -4.59
N ILE A 93 2.07 0.53 -5.70
CA ILE A 93 3.45 0.08 -5.67
C ILE A 93 4.34 1.23 -5.23
N THR A 94 5.24 0.96 -4.30
CA THR A 94 6.30 1.90 -3.94
C THR A 94 7.64 1.21 -4.14
N THR A 95 8.56 1.83 -4.83
CA THR A 95 9.84 1.21 -5.14
C THR A 95 10.96 2.25 -5.18
N ASN A 96 12.17 1.83 -4.86
CA ASN A 96 13.36 2.67 -4.98
C ASN A 96 13.90 2.69 -6.41
N LEU A 97 13.59 1.65 -7.17
CA LEU A 97 14.20 1.47 -8.48
C LEU A 97 13.17 1.65 -9.58
N GLU A 98 13.54 2.42 -10.60
CA GLU A 98 12.78 2.45 -11.83
C GLU A 98 12.93 1.09 -12.52
N GLN A 99 11.83 0.53 -12.91
CA GLN A 99 11.82 -0.71 -13.67
C GLN A 99 11.97 -0.37 -15.16
N ARG A 100 12.41 -1.37 -15.95
CA ARG A 100 12.38 -1.20 -17.40
C ARG A 100 10.93 -0.96 -17.86
N ASP A 101 10.77 -0.26 -18.95
CA ASP A 101 9.45 0.16 -19.43
C ASP A 101 8.47 -1.00 -19.58
N ASP A 102 8.92 -2.14 -20.09
CA ASP A 102 8.05 -3.30 -20.30
C ASP A 102 7.63 -3.93 -18.95
N VAL A 103 8.56 -4.01 -18.00
CA VAL A 103 8.28 -4.54 -16.67
C VAL A 103 7.35 -3.60 -15.91
N ARG A 104 7.64 -2.31 -15.97
CA ARG A 104 6.82 -1.30 -15.31
C ARG A 104 5.39 -1.30 -15.86
N ALA A 105 5.25 -1.39 -17.19
CA ALA A 105 3.92 -1.42 -17.81
C ALA A 105 3.11 -2.63 -17.34
N ASP A 106 3.76 -3.79 -17.21
CA ASP A 106 3.08 -4.99 -16.71
C ASP A 106 2.61 -4.83 -15.27
N ILE A 107 3.47 -4.23 -14.43
CA ILE A 107 3.13 -3.98 -13.02
C ILE A 107 1.97 -2.97 -12.93
N GLU A 108 2.03 -1.91 -13.72
CA GLU A 108 1.01 -0.86 -13.70
C GLU A 108 -0.36 -1.36 -14.15
N LYS A 109 -0.41 -2.40 -14.99
CA LYS A 109 -1.69 -3.01 -15.37
C LYS A 109 -2.37 -3.70 -14.18
N GLN A 110 -1.60 -4.15 -13.22
CA GLN A 110 -2.11 -4.91 -12.09
C GLN A 110 -2.30 -4.06 -10.84
N ALA A 111 -1.59 -2.94 -10.74
CA ALA A 111 -1.64 -2.04 -9.59
C ALA A 111 -2.51 -0.83 -9.90
N ASP A 112 -2.96 -0.16 -8.85
CA ASP A 112 -3.75 1.07 -8.97
C ASP A 112 -2.87 2.31 -8.99
N GLY A 113 -1.59 2.18 -8.64
CA GLY A 113 -0.64 3.27 -8.71
C GLY A 113 0.79 2.75 -8.59
N TYR A 114 1.74 3.58 -9.02
CA TYR A 114 3.15 3.23 -9.02
C TYR A 114 3.95 4.49 -8.65
N LEU A 115 4.65 4.42 -7.53
CA LEU A 115 5.40 5.56 -7.02
C LEU A 115 6.87 5.17 -6.82
N VAL A 116 7.77 6.04 -7.24
CA VAL A 116 9.19 5.87 -7.00
C VAL A 116 9.55 6.63 -5.73
N LYS A 117 10.02 5.92 -4.70
CA LYS A 117 10.22 6.48 -3.37
C LYS A 117 11.15 7.69 -3.37
N ALA A 118 12.19 7.66 -4.18
CA ALA A 118 13.15 8.75 -4.25
C ALA A 118 12.56 10.04 -4.83
N GLU A 119 11.40 9.95 -5.48
CA GLU A 119 10.77 11.08 -6.16
C GLU A 119 9.60 11.68 -5.39
N ILE A 120 9.24 11.10 -4.23
CA ILE A 120 8.12 11.60 -3.45
C ILE A 120 8.49 11.77 -1.98
N THR A 121 7.86 12.75 -1.35
CA THR A 121 7.94 12.94 0.09
C THR A 121 6.77 12.21 0.76
N PRO A 122 6.83 11.97 2.09
CA PRO A 122 5.67 11.42 2.80
C PRO A 122 4.42 12.28 2.64
N ARG A 123 4.57 13.60 2.58
CA ARG A 123 3.42 14.50 2.33
C ARG A 123 2.81 14.25 0.96
N GLU A 124 3.65 14.10 -0.06
CA GLU A 124 3.16 13.83 -1.41
C GLU A 124 2.48 12.47 -1.50
N LEU A 125 2.97 11.49 -0.74
CA LEU A 125 2.30 10.20 -0.65
C LEU A 125 0.89 10.36 -0.08
N VAL A 126 0.76 11.08 1.03
CA VAL A 126 -0.56 11.34 1.64
C VAL A 126 -1.48 12.04 0.64
N GLU A 127 -0.96 13.02 -0.07
CA GLU A 127 -1.74 13.75 -1.06
C GLU A 127 -2.20 12.81 -2.19
N PHE A 128 -1.31 11.96 -2.67
CA PHE A 128 -1.64 11.00 -3.71
C PHE A 128 -2.79 10.08 -3.25
N LEU A 129 -2.66 9.54 -2.04
CA LEU A 129 -3.69 8.62 -1.51
C LEU A 129 -5.03 9.32 -1.30
N SER A 130 -5.01 10.60 -0.98
CA SER A 130 -6.26 11.34 -0.76
C SER A 130 -7.09 11.49 -2.03
N HIS A 131 -6.48 11.29 -3.20
CA HIS A 131 -7.16 11.38 -4.49
C HIS A 131 -7.60 10.01 -5.01
N LEU A 132 -7.34 8.94 -4.29
CA LEU A 132 -7.85 7.61 -4.68
C LEU A 132 -9.34 7.50 -4.36
N ASN A 133 -10.04 6.85 -5.25
CA ASN A 133 -11.48 6.65 -5.07
C ASN A 133 -11.81 5.32 -4.44
#